data_7489cfe532f373279b588fd53fd1725a
#
_entry.id   7489cfe532f373279b588fd53fd1725a
#
_cell.length_a   1.000
_cell.length_b   1.000
_cell.length_c   1.000
_cell.angle_alpha   90.00
_cell.angle_beta   90.00
_cell.angle_gamma   90.00
#
_symmetry.space_group_name_H-M   'P 1'
#
loop_
_entity.id
_entity.type
_entity.pdbx_description
1 polymer ?
#
loop_
_entity_poly.entity_id
_entity_poly.type
_entity_poly.pdbx_seq_one_letter_code
_entity_poly.pdbx_strand_id
1 'polypeptide(L)'
;MDIQEIYKIYQEHPVVTTDSRNCPEGSIFVALKGASFDGNKFAKAALDKGCSYAIVDEKEYVDTTDERFILVDDALVTYKELA
;
A
#
# COMPACT_ATOMS: atom_id res chain seq x y z
N MET A 1 6.22 -10.53 3.27
CA MET A 1 6.01 -9.93 4.61
C MET A 1 4.69 -10.48 5.16
N ASP A 2 4.66 -10.94 6.38
CA ASP A 2 3.43 -11.48 6.96
C ASP A 2 2.56 -10.37 7.58
N ILE A 3 1.33 -10.73 7.96
CA ILE A 3 0.37 -9.74 8.46
C ILE A 3 0.82 -9.12 9.78
N GLN A 4 1.58 -9.84 10.61
CA GLN A 4 2.08 -9.29 11.87
C GLN A 4 3.09 -8.17 11.64
N GLU A 5 3.96 -8.32 10.65
CA GLU A 5 4.91 -7.28 10.28
C GLU A 5 4.21 -6.06 9.70
N ILE A 6 3.20 -6.30 8.86
CA ILE A 6 2.38 -5.22 8.29
C ILE A 6 1.64 -4.49 9.41
N TYR A 7 1.12 -5.21 10.38
CA TYR A 7 0.42 -4.61 11.52
C TYR A 7 1.33 -3.71 12.36
N LYS A 8 2.59 -4.11 12.55
CA LYS A 8 3.58 -3.26 13.22
C LYS A 8 3.81 -1.95 12.48
N ILE A 9 3.91 -2.03 11.15
CA ILE A 9 4.05 -0.84 10.31
C ILE A 9 2.82 0.04 10.46
N TYR A 10 1.63 -0.54 10.47
CA TYR A 10 0.39 0.18 10.69
C TYR A 10 0.35 0.90 12.05
N GLN A 11 0.87 0.27 13.09
CA GLN A 11 0.92 0.90 14.43
C GLN A 11 1.82 2.13 14.44
N GLU A 12 2.88 2.14 13.64
CA GLU A 12 3.78 3.28 13.51
C GLU A 12 3.23 4.34 12.54
N HIS A 13 2.41 3.92 11.58
CA HIS A 13 1.83 4.77 10.53
C HIS A 13 0.32 4.50 10.46
N PRO A 14 -0.47 4.98 11.44
CA PRO A 14 -1.87 4.57 11.55
C PRO A 14 -2.81 5.22 10.54
N VAL A 15 -2.31 6.02 9.62
CA VAL A 15 -3.11 6.62 8.56
C VAL A 15 -2.98 5.78 7.30
N VAL A 16 -4.10 5.26 6.80
CA VAL A 16 -4.16 4.44 5.61
C VAL A 16 -4.99 5.16 4.55
N THR A 17 -4.49 5.21 3.32
CA THR A 17 -5.22 5.80 2.20
C THR A 17 -5.32 4.81 1.05
N THR A 18 -6.43 4.86 0.33
CA THR A 18 -6.62 4.10 -0.91
C THR A 18 -6.63 5.02 -2.13
N ASP A 19 -6.40 6.31 -1.93
CA ASP A 19 -6.39 7.32 -2.99
C ASP A 19 -4.97 7.87 -3.16
N SER A 20 -4.34 7.55 -4.29
CA SER A 20 -2.99 8.01 -4.61
C SER A 20 -2.89 9.54 -4.77
N ARG A 21 -4.01 10.22 -4.93
CA ARG A 21 -4.04 11.68 -5.05
C ARG A 21 -4.10 12.36 -3.69
N ASN A 22 -4.42 11.62 -2.65
CA ASN A 22 -4.52 12.14 -1.29
C ASN A 22 -3.68 11.25 -0.36
N CYS A 23 -2.40 11.56 -0.29
CA CYS A 23 -1.42 10.78 0.45
C CYS A 23 -0.80 11.65 1.54
N PRO A 24 -1.41 11.70 2.74
CA PRO A 24 -0.80 12.40 3.86
C PRO A 24 0.61 11.84 4.11
N GLU A 25 1.53 12.72 4.47
CA GLU A 25 2.90 12.30 4.76
C GLU A 25 2.92 11.24 5.85
N GLY A 26 3.66 10.16 5.59
CA GLY A 26 3.77 9.05 6.52
C GLY A 26 2.64 8.04 6.46
N SER A 27 1.66 8.21 5.54
CA SER A 27 0.55 7.26 5.42
C SER A 27 0.96 5.97 4.70
N ILE A 28 0.10 4.96 4.80
CA ILE A 28 0.24 3.70 4.06
C ILE A 28 -0.77 3.72 2.92
N PHE A 29 -0.29 3.60 1.68
CA PHE A 29 -1.16 3.46 0.52
C PHE A 29 -1.53 1.99 0.33
N VAL A 30 -2.82 1.70 0.15
CA VAL A 30 -3.29 0.34 -0.16
C VAL A 30 -3.85 0.35 -1.58
N ALA A 31 -3.26 -0.47 -2.46
CA ALA A 31 -3.64 -0.56 -3.86
C ALA A 31 -4.85 -1.47 -4.03
N LEU A 32 -6.03 -0.88 -4.16
CA LEU A 32 -7.26 -1.63 -4.40
C LEU A 32 -7.55 -1.73 -5.90
N LYS A 33 -8.21 -2.82 -6.30
CA LYS A 33 -8.65 -3.05 -7.67
C LYS A 33 -10.17 -2.93 -7.76
N GLY A 34 -10.66 -2.29 -8.83
CA GLY A 34 -12.06 -2.27 -9.20
C GLY A 34 -12.25 -2.79 -10.61
N ALA A 35 -13.48 -2.74 -11.14
CA ALA A 35 -13.81 -3.24 -12.47
C ALA A 35 -13.06 -2.51 -13.60
N SER A 36 -12.77 -1.22 -13.42
CA SER A 36 -12.08 -0.39 -14.41
C SER A 36 -10.86 0.33 -13.83
N PHE A 37 -10.39 -0.10 -12.66
CA PHE A 37 -9.38 0.61 -11.92
C PHE A 37 -8.45 -0.37 -11.22
N ASP A 38 -7.15 -0.12 -11.29
CA ASP A 38 -6.14 -0.91 -10.61
C ASP A 38 -5.18 0.03 -9.86
N GLY A 39 -5.32 0.06 -8.55
CA GLY A 39 -4.52 0.92 -7.68
C GLY A 39 -3.03 0.58 -7.68
N ASN A 40 -2.66 -0.64 -8.07
CA ASN A 40 -1.24 -1.02 -8.16
C ASN A 40 -0.46 -0.10 -9.11
N LYS A 41 -1.10 0.38 -10.16
CA LYS A 41 -0.48 1.30 -11.12
C LYS A 41 -0.07 2.62 -10.48
N PHE A 42 -0.69 2.99 -9.37
CA PHE A 42 -0.48 4.29 -8.72
C PHE A 42 0.37 4.18 -7.45
N ALA A 43 0.88 3.00 -7.12
CA ALA A 43 1.65 2.79 -5.90
C ALA A 43 2.91 3.66 -5.86
N LYS A 44 3.66 3.69 -6.96
CA LYS A 44 4.86 4.53 -7.03
C LYS A 44 4.54 6.01 -6.89
N ALA A 45 3.46 6.47 -7.54
CA ALA A 45 3.04 7.86 -7.43
C ALA A 45 2.64 8.21 -5.99
N ALA A 46 1.99 7.29 -5.28
CA ALA A 46 1.64 7.49 -3.88
C ALA A 46 2.88 7.65 -3.01
N LEU A 47 3.89 6.79 -3.22
CA LEU A 47 5.17 6.90 -2.50
C LEU A 47 5.86 8.22 -2.80
N ASP A 48 5.84 8.68 -4.06
CA ASP A 48 6.44 9.94 -4.45
C ASP A 48 5.73 11.15 -3.82
N LYS A 49 4.47 10.99 -3.45
CA LYS A 49 3.67 12.06 -2.82
C LYS A 49 3.79 12.12 -1.30
N GLY A 50 4.45 11.15 -0.67
CA GLY A 50 4.68 11.20 0.76
C GLY A 50 4.22 9.99 1.56
N CYS A 51 3.59 9.00 0.93
CA CYS A 51 3.28 7.74 1.60
C CYS A 51 4.58 7.05 2.03
N SER A 52 4.60 6.52 3.24
CA SER A 52 5.75 5.79 3.77
C SER A 52 5.84 4.37 3.22
N TYR A 53 4.70 3.76 2.92
CA TYR A 53 4.61 2.40 2.40
C TYR A 53 3.49 2.28 1.39
N ALA A 54 3.62 1.32 0.48
CA ALA A 54 2.57 0.98 -0.49
C ALA A 54 2.33 -0.54 -0.45
N ILE A 55 1.12 -0.94 -0.07
CA ILE A 55 0.70 -2.34 -0.06
C ILE A 55 0.11 -2.65 -1.43
N VAL A 56 0.73 -3.57 -2.14
CA VAL A 56 0.34 -3.96 -3.50
C VAL A 56 0.16 -5.47 -3.60
N ASP A 57 -0.62 -5.93 -4.55
CA ASP A 57 -0.85 -7.36 -4.77
C ASP A 57 -0.50 -7.82 -6.19
N GLU A 58 0.12 -6.95 -6.98
CA GLU A 58 0.64 -7.31 -8.30
C GLU A 58 2.15 -7.14 -8.33
N LYS A 59 2.84 -8.27 -8.43
CA LYS A 59 4.29 -8.34 -8.40
C LYS A 59 4.96 -7.45 -9.46
N GLU A 60 4.33 -7.30 -10.62
CA GLU A 60 4.90 -6.53 -11.72
C GLU A 60 5.04 -5.04 -11.41
N TYR A 61 4.31 -4.53 -10.43
CA TYR A 61 4.39 -3.13 -10.02
C TYR A 61 5.30 -2.89 -8.83
N VAL A 62 5.93 -3.95 -8.31
CA VAL A 62 6.86 -3.82 -7.18
C VAL A 62 8.24 -3.46 -7.72
N ASP A 63 8.80 -2.36 -7.20
CA ASP A 63 10.20 -2.05 -7.40
C ASP A 63 11.00 -2.77 -6.32
N THR A 64 11.72 -3.82 -6.71
CA THR A 64 12.46 -4.66 -5.75
C THR A 64 13.64 -3.94 -5.11
N THR A 65 13.99 -2.75 -5.60
CA THR A 65 15.04 -1.92 -5.00
C THR A 65 14.47 -0.92 -3.99
N ASP A 66 13.15 -0.85 -3.85
CA ASP A 66 12.48 0.09 -2.95
C ASP A 66 11.76 -0.70 -1.84
N GLU A 67 12.29 -0.61 -0.63
CA GLU A 67 11.77 -1.33 0.54
C GLU A 67 10.39 -0.85 1.01
N ARG A 68 9.89 0.26 0.46
CA ARG A 68 8.58 0.78 0.82
C ARG A 68 7.43 0.01 0.18
N PHE A 69 7.71 -0.82 -0.85
CA PHE A 69 6.70 -1.70 -1.44
C PHE A 69 6.49 -2.93 -0.57
N ILE A 70 5.23 -3.24 -0.27
CA ILE A 70 4.84 -4.43 0.48
C ILE A 70 3.95 -5.27 -0.42
N LEU A 71 4.44 -6.42 -0.87
CA LEU A 71 3.69 -7.33 -1.72
C LEU A 71 2.86 -8.29 -0.87
N VAL A 72 1.56 -8.34 -1.11
CA VAL A 72 0.63 -9.24 -0.43
C VAL A 72 -0.17 -10.03 -1.48
N ASP A 73 -0.86 -11.09 -1.04
CA ASP A 73 -1.68 -11.90 -1.96
C ASP A 73 -2.93 -11.16 -2.42
N ASP A 74 -3.56 -10.38 -1.51
CA ASP A 74 -4.76 -9.61 -1.81
C ASP A 74 -4.78 -8.35 -0.95
N ALA A 75 -4.65 -7.20 -1.61
CA ALA A 75 -4.56 -5.92 -0.91
C ALA A 75 -5.85 -5.58 -0.16
N LEU A 76 -7.02 -5.94 -0.72
CA LEU A 76 -8.31 -5.67 -0.06
C LEU A 76 -8.43 -6.47 1.23
N VAL A 77 -8.05 -7.75 1.21
CA VAL A 77 -8.07 -8.60 2.42
C VAL A 77 -7.14 -8.02 3.47
N THR A 78 -5.92 -7.62 3.08
CA THR A 78 -4.96 -7.01 4.00
C THR A 78 -5.53 -5.72 4.59
N TYR A 79 -6.15 -4.89 3.76
CA TYR A 79 -6.77 -3.64 4.22
C TYR A 79 -7.85 -3.90 5.27
N LYS A 80 -8.69 -4.90 5.05
CA LYS A 80 -9.74 -5.28 6.01
C LYS A 80 -9.16 -5.82 7.32
N GLU A 81 -8.06 -6.55 7.25
CA GLU A 81 -7.40 -7.08 8.44
C GLU A 81 -6.76 -5.98 9.30
N LEU A 82 -6.34 -4.87 8.68
CA LEU A 82 -5.81 -3.73 9.41
C LEU A 82 -6.88 -2.87 10.07
N ALA A 83 -8.09 -2.97 9.60
CA ALA A 83 -9.21 -2.14 10.09
C ALA A 83 -9.73 -2.61 11.48
#